data_cb5e6c8f36b496c72e6499832caf65af
#
_entry.id   cb5e6c8f36b496c72e6499832caf65af
#
_cell.length_a   1.000
_cell.length_b   1.000
_cell.length_c   1.000
_cell.angle_alpha   90.00
_cell.angle_beta   90.00
_cell.angle_gamma   90.00
#
_symmetry.space_group_name_H-M   'P 1'
#
loop_
_entity.id
_entity.type
_entity.pdbx_description
1 polymer ?
#
loop_
_entity_poly.entity_id
_entity_poly.type
_entity_poly.pdbx_seq_one_letter_code
_entity_poly.pdbx_strand_id
1 'polypeptide(L)'
;MIHFIPMKGLFPVLFLLGISQASAADNVTEFFLNTVDSGDGSWPCLFYELNYNSDITYAERAKWHSADEDESYWREGIGPFSIDQNKFLVTQWQSTVHPILIRRHFTLTAEDLVKIEIGVVNMMYSYDENPTFWLNGTRIATATGWNDDKYATYRFPNARKKLLVEGDNLLCVSLQQGSGGGHIDYGLSVTYDPTNTAISPLPASPEDERVYNLQGQIVNSESYSGIIITQGKKILRK
;
A
#
# COMPACT_ATOMS: atom_id res chain seq x y z
N MET A 1 -75.84 -48.56 -5.82
CA MET A 1 -75.50 -47.23 -6.35
C MET A 1 -74.51 -46.63 -5.32
N ILE A 2 -73.24 -46.73 -5.60
CA ILE A 2 -72.17 -46.32 -4.68
C ILE A 2 -71.58 -44.99 -5.20
N HIS A 3 -71.72 -43.93 -4.39
CA HIS A 3 -71.18 -42.60 -4.72
C HIS A 3 -69.72 -42.53 -4.32
N PHE A 4 -68.85 -42.31 -5.31
CA PHE A 4 -67.40 -41.96 -5.06
C PHE A 4 -67.29 -40.44 -4.89
N ILE A 5 -66.73 -40.00 -3.79
CA ILE A 5 -66.34 -38.63 -3.54
C ILE A 5 -64.83 -38.48 -3.94
N PRO A 6 -64.46 -37.53 -4.79
CA PRO A 6 -63.09 -37.35 -5.15
C PRO A 6 -62.29 -36.58 -4.02
N MET A 7 -61.25 -37.19 -3.52
CA MET A 7 -60.29 -36.53 -2.64
C MET A 7 -59.50 -35.48 -3.42
N LYS A 8 -59.59 -34.22 -3.00
CA LYS A 8 -58.75 -33.14 -3.50
C LYS A 8 -57.34 -33.35 -2.95
N GLY A 9 -56.40 -33.65 -3.84
CA GLY A 9 -54.98 -33.77 -3.51
C GLY A 9 -54.40 -32.41 -3.09
N LEU A 10 -53.79 -32.40 -1.90
CA LEU A 10 -53.02 -31.29 -1.40
C LEU A 10 -51.61 -31.44 -2.03
N PHE A 11 -51.23 -30.52 -2.95
CA PHE A 11 -49.86 -30.45 -3.45
C PHE A 11 -48.99 -29.73 -2.42
N PRO A 12 -47.88 -30.32 -1.95
CA PRO A 12 -46.94 -29.59 -1.14
C PRO A 12 -46.20 -28.58 -2.01
N VAL A 13 -46.30 -27.30 -1.68
CA VAL A 13 -45.47 -26.24 -2.25
C VAL A 13 -44.10 -26.38 -1.65
N LEU A 14 -43.17 -26.91 -2.41
CA LEU A 14 -41.75 -26.98 -2.03
C LEU A 14 -41.13 -25.58 -2.16
N PHE A 15 -40.96 -24.88 -1.06
CA PHE A 15 -40.15 -23.66 -1.02
C PHE A 15 -38.70 -24.03 -1.17
N LEU A 16 -38.13 -23.88 -2.37
CA LEU A 16 -36.68 -23.88 -2.60
C LEU A 16 -36.13 -22.56 -2.05
N LEU A 17 -35.62 -22.61 -0.83
CA LEU A 17 -34.73 -21.60 -0.32
C LEU A 17 -33.45 -21.67 -1.15
N GLY A 18 -33.33 -20.79 -2.13
CA GLY A 18 -32.08 -20.55 -2.85
C GLY A 18 -31.06 -20.00 -1.88
N ILE A 19 -30.16 -20.85 -1.39
CA ILE A 19 -28.96 -20.40 -0.70
C ILE A 19 -28.07 -19.80 -1.80
N SER A 20 -28.08 -18.48 -1.93
CA SER A 20 -27.07 -17.76 -2.69
C SER A 20 -25.74 -18.01 -2.00
N GLN A 21 -24.91 -18.89 -2.54
CA GLN A 21 -23.50 -18.96 -2.16
C GLN A 21 -22.86 -17.67 -2.65
N ALA A 22 -22.57 -16.76 -1.73
CA ALA A 22 -21.66 -15.67 -2.03
C ALA A 22 -20.31 -16.32 -2.40
N SER A 23 -19.92 -16.20 -3.66
CA SER A 23 -18.57 -16.53 -4.09
C SER A 23 -17.62 -15.64 -3.28
N ALA A 24 -16.68 -16.22 -2.57
CA ALA A 24 -15.59 -15.44 -2.00
C ALA A 24 -14.91 -14.71 -3.16
N ALA A 25 -14.82 -13.40 -3.07
CA ALA A 25 -14.09 -12.64 -4.07
C ALA A 25 -12.62 -13.03 -3.97
N ASP A 26 -11.96 -13.19 -5.12
CA ASP A 26 -10.52 -13.43 -5.14
C ASP A 26 -9.78 -12.20 -4.58
N ASN A 27 -8.72 -12.44 -3.84
CA ASN A 27 -7.85 -11.38 -3.37
C ASN A 27 -7.30 -10.56 -4.54
N VAL A 28 -7.27 -9.26 -4.37
CA VAL A 28 -6.69 -8.30 -5.33
C VAL A 28 -5.32 -7.88 -4.86
N THR A 29 -4.35 -7.80 -5.78
CA THR A 29 -3.02 -7.24 -5.50
C THR A 29 -2.86 -5.95 -6.30
N GLU A 30 -2.54 -4.87 -5.60
CA GLU A 30 -2.22 -3.57 -6.17
C GLU A 30 -0.77 -3.20 -5.83
N PHE A 31 -0.08 -2.58 -6.79
CA PHE A 31 1.31 -2.15 -6.63
C PHE A 31 1.35 -0.63 -6.43
N PHE A 32 1.95 -0.19 -5.33
CA PHE A 32 2.32 1.21 -5.11
C PHE A 32 3.64 1.55 -5.80
N LEU A 33 4.55 0.57 -5.83
CA LEU A 33 5.81 0.62 -6.55
C LEU A 33 6.00 -0.70 -7.30
N ASN A 34 6.08 -0.62 -8.62
CA ASN A 34 6.29 -1.79 -9.47
C ASN A 34 7.73 -2.31 -9.40
N THR A 35 7.87 -3.63 -9.59
CA THR A 35 9.10 -4.28 -10.05
C THR A 35 9.01 -4.48 -11.57
N VAL A 36 10.09 -4.94 -12.19
CA VAL A 36 10.07 -5.34 -13.61
C VAL A 36 9.00 -6.37 -13.89
N ASP A 37 8.85 -7.37 -13.02
CA ASP A 37 7.90 -8.47 -13.22
C ASP A 37 6.44 -8.08 -12.95
N SER A 38 6.20 -7.00 -12.21
CA SER A 38 4.86 -6.62 -11.76
C SER A 38 4.27 -5.41 -12.48
N GLY A 39 4.99 -4.80 -13.41
CA GLY A 39 4.58 -3.56 -14.06
C GLY A 39 5.17 -3.35 -15.43
N ASP A 40 5.43 -2.11 -15.78
CA ASP A 40 5.85 -1.68 -17.11
C ASP A 40 7.35 -1.91 -17.43
N GLY A 41 8.02 -2.71 -16.64
CA GLY A 41 9.42 -3.09 -16.85
C GLY A 41 10.45 -2.05 -16.43
N SER A 42 10.02 -0.88 -15.94
CA SER A 42 10.92 0.18 -15.45
C SER A 42 10.22 1.08 -14.43
N TRP A 43 11.00 1.79 -13.63
CA TRP A 43 10.47 2.69 -12.60
C TRP A 43 11.39 3.90 -12.36
N PRO A 44 10.85 5.12 -12.24
CA PRO A 44 11.63 6.33 -11.98
C PRO A 44 12.14 6.36 -10.53
N CYS A 45 13.27 6.98 -10.33
CA CYS A 45 13.87 7.19 -9.01
C CYS A 45 14.92 8.30 -9.01
N LEU A 46 15.39 8.64 -7.83
CA LEU A 46 16.63 9.38 -7.63
C LEU A 46 17.69 8.40 -7.14
N PHE A 47 18.94 8.59 -7.59
CA PHE A 47 20.02 7.73 -7.16
C PHE A 47 21.34 8.50 -6.97
N TYR A 48 22.21 7.92 -6.17
CA TYR A 48 23.55 8.43 -5.90
C TYR A 48 24.55 7.28 -5.74
N GLU A 49 25.63 7.29 -6.51
CA GLU A 49 26.73 6.35 -6.37
C GLU A 49 27.74 6.90 -5.37
N LEU A 50 27.97 6.16 -4.31
CA LEU A 50 28.99 6.54 -3.31
C LEU A 50 30.38 6.25 -3.87
N ASN A 51 31.18 7.29 -4.02
CA ASN A 51 32.59 7.14 -4.37
C ASN A 51 33.43 7.21 -3.09
N TYR A 52 34.11 6.12 -2.75
CA TYR A 52 35.01 6.09 -1.58
C TYR A 52 36.17 7.09 -1.64
N ASN A 53 36.47 7.58 -2.82
CA ASN A 53 37.51 8.60 -3.01
C ASN A 53 36.97 10.04 -3.00
N SER A 54 35.67 10.23 -2.86
CA SER A 54 35.09 11.56 -2.72
C SER A 54 35.18 12.04 -1.27
N ASP A 55 35.20 13.33 -1.06
CA ASP A 55 35.20 13.97 0.26
C ASP A 55 33.87 13.76 1.01
N ILE A 56 32.91 13.09 0.37
CA ILE A 56 31.60 12.76 0.97
C ILE A 56 31.75 11.46 1.75
N THR A 57 31.89 11.57 3.06
CA THR A 57 31.88 10.42 3.96
C THR A 57 30.50 9.83 4.06
N TYR A 58 30.41 8.54 4.38
CA TYR A 58 29.11 7.87 4.62
C TYR A 58 28.31 8.59 5.73
N ALA A 59 28.96 9.20 6.69
CA ALA A 59 28.33 9.97 7.76
C ALA A 59 27.63 11.23 7.27
N GLU A 60 28.12 11.88 6.22
CA GLU A 60 27.46 13.04 5.60
C GLU A 60 26.15 12.66 4.91
N ARG A 61 26.02 11.37 4.59
CA ARG A 61 24.82 10.78 4.01
C ARG A 61 23.90 10.10 5.03
N ALA A 62 24.12 10.33 6.34
CA ALA A 62 23.32 9.69 7.38
C ALA A 62 21.81 9.97 7.26
N LYS A 63 21.41 11.06 6.61
CA LYS A 63 20.02 11.45 6.39
C LYS A 63 19.47 11.10 4.99
N TRP A 64 20.26 10.53 4.12
CA TRP A 64 19.88 10.29 2.73
C TRP A 64 18.55 9.51 2.54
N HIS A 65 18.11 8.78 3.55
CA HIS A 65 16.86 8.03 3.57
C HIS A 65 15.69 8.79 4.24
N SER A 66 15.90 10.06 4.64
CA SER A 66 14.90 10.94 5.22
C SER A 66 14.23 11.80 4.14
N ALA A 67 13.00 12.23 4.40
CA ALA A 67 12.29 13.19 3.55
C ALA A 67 12.96 14.59 3.55
N ASP A 68 13.78 14.90 4.58
CA ASP A 68 14.48 16.18 4.71
C ASP A 68 15.78 16.27 3.90
N GLU A 69 16.14 15.20 3.17
CA GLU A 69 17.35 15.20 2.35
C GLU A 69 17.22 16.19 1.20
N ASP A 70 18.29 16.97 0.97
CA ASP A 70 18.40 17.82 -0.21
C ASP A 70 18.65 16.96 -1.45
N GLU A 71 17.63 16.87 -2.31
CA GLU A 71 17.66 16.06 -3.53
C GLU A 71 18.29 16.78 -4.74
N SER A 72 18.67 18.04 -4.61
CA SER A 72 19.15 18.86 -5.73
C SER A 72 20.42 18.33 -6.43
N TYR A 73 21.18 17.49 -5.74
CA TYR A 73 22.41 16.87 -6.27
C TYR A 73 22.25 15.36 -6.55
N TRP A 74 21.04 14.79 -6.35
CA TRP A 74 20.74 13.43 -6.76
C TRP A 74 20.51 13.36 -8.24
N ARG A 75 20.87 12.24 -8.86
CA ARG A 75 20.65 12.02 -10.28
C ARG A 75 19.30 11.33 -10.49
N GLU A 76 18.57 11.76 -11.49
CA GLU A 76 17.41 11.02 -11.98
C GLU A 76 17.85 9.72 -12.64
N GLY A 77 17.13 8.64 -12.35
CA GLY A 77 17.40 7.33 -12.91
C GLY A 77 16.12 6.56 -13.17
N ILE A 78 16.27 5.48 -13.91
CA ILE A 78 15.19 4.55 -14.18
C ILE A 78 15.68 3.16 -13.79
N GLY A 79 15.07 2.56 -12.75
CA GLY A 79 15.35 1.19 -12.34
C GLY A 79 14.65 0.16 -13.23
N PRO A 80 15.08 -1.09 -13.14
CA PRO A 80 16.07 -1.65 -12.24
C PRO A 80 17.50 -1.20 -12.56
N PHE A 81 18.38 -1.33 -11.58
CA PHE A 81 19.80 -1.03 -11.73
C PHE A 81 20.59 -2.31 -11.85
N SER A 82 21.57 -2.33 -12.76
CA SER A 82 22.52 -3.45 -12.88
C SER A 82 23.85 -2.95 -13.40
N ILE A 83 24.92 -3.61 -12.99
CA ILE A 83 26.26 -3.47 -13.60
C ILE A 83 26.44 -4.45 -14.75
N ASP A 84 25.64 -5.52 -14.80
CA ASP A 84 25.67 -6.49 -15.89
C ASP A 84 24.76 -6.05 -17.03
N GLN A 85 25.33 -5.81 -18.20
CA GLN A 85 24.61 -5.35 -19.39
C GLN A 85 23.56 -6.36 -19.91
N ASN A 86 23.55 -7.58 -19.40
CA ASN A 86 22.68 -8.66 -19.89
C ASN A 86 21.39 -8.83 -19.08
N LYS A 87 21.24 -8.14 -17.94
CA LYS A 87 20.06 -8.23 -17.07
C LYS A 87 19.33 -6.88 -16.99
N PHE A 88 18.10 -6.83 -17.44
CA PHE A 88 17.08 -5.77 -17.19
C PHE A 88 17.57 -4.30 -17.30
N LEU A 89 18.46 -3.99 -18.22
CA LEU A 89 19.19 -2.73 -18.15
C LEU A 89 18.32 -1.54 -18.49
N VAL A 90 17.96 -0.74 -17.50
CA VAL A 90 17.46 0.61 -17.75
C VAL A 90 18.48 1.64 -17.30
N THR A 91 19.06 1.54 -16.10
CA THR A 91 20.18 2.39 -15.68
C THR A 91 21.39 1.54 -15.33
N GLN A 92 22.50 1.82 -16.00
CA GLN A 92 23.75 1.17 -15.68
C GLN A 92 24.38 1.82 -14.46
N TRP A 93 24.66 1.01 -13.47
CA TRP A 93 25.49 1.34 -12.34
C TRP A 93 26.95 1.19 -12.72
N GLN A 94 27.73 2.26 -12.61
CA GLN A 94 29.05 2.31 -13.24
C GLN A 94 30.18 1.63 -12.46
N SER A 95 29.97 1.30 -11.20
CA SER A 95 31.08 0.84 -10.36
C SER A 95 30.76 -0.47 -9.62
N THR A 96 31.65 -1.46 -9.82
CA THR A 96 31.60 -2.74 -9.12
C THR A 96 32.06 -2.67 -7.65
N VAL A 97 32.52 -1.52 -7.17
CA VAL A 97 33.09 -1.36 -5.82
C VAL A 97 32.42 -0.24 -5.02
N HIS A 98 31.45 0.45 -5.60
CA HIS A 98 30.78 1.56 -4.94
C HIS A 98 29.37 1.22 -4.57
N PRO A 99 28.93 1.46 -3.32
CA PRO A 99 27.53 1.35 -2.95
C PRO A 99 26.68 2.32 -3.76
N ILE A 100 25.44 1.91 -4.08
CA ILE A 100 24.43 2.78 -4.65
C ILE A 100 23.35 3.06 -3.64
N LEU A 101 22.91 4.32 -3.59
CA LEU A 101 21.74 4.76 -2.83
C LEU A 101 20.64 5.08 -3.81
N ILE A 102 19.41 4.60 -3.55
CA ILE A 102 18.26 4.83 -4.40
C ILE A 102 17.09 5.31 -3.54
N ARG A 103 16.37 6.31 -4.04
CA ARG A 103 15.17 6.90 -3.42
C ARG A 103 14.02 6.80 -4.39
N ARG A 104 12.90 6.17 -3.98
CA ARG A 104 11.67 6.09 -4.75
C ARG A 104 10.54 6.75 -3.97
N HIS A 105 10.04 7.84 -4.51
CA HIS A 105 8.86 8.52 -3.99
C HIS A 105 7.59 7.87 -4.53
N PHE A 106 6.55 7.81 -3.71
CA PHE A 106 5.23 7.36 -4.10
C PHE A 106 4.16 8.00 -3.20
N THR A 107 2.97 8.15 -3.74
CA THR A 107 1.86 8.80 -3.03
C THR A 107 0.80 7.76 -2.69
N LEU A 108 0.29 7.82 -1.47
CA LEU A 108 -0.83 7.02 -1.01
C LEU A 108 -2.05 7.90 -0.74
N THR A 109 -3.21 7.40 -1.10
CA THR A 109 -4.50 8.01 -0.77
C THR A 109 -5.04 7.47 0.55
N ALA A 110 -6.06 8.11 1.10
CA ALA A 110 -6.79 7.59 2.25
C ALA A 110 -7.40 6.20 1.97
N GLU A 111 -7.83 5.94 0.72
CA GLU A 111 -8.34 4.62 0.31
C GLU A 111 -7.23 3.56 0.34
N ASP A 112 -6.01 3.90 -0.10
CA ASP A 112 -4.87 2.99 -0.06
C ASP A 112 -4.51 2.62 1.39
N LEU A 113 -4.63 3.56 2.32
CA LEU A 113 -4.41 3.27 3.75
C LEU A 113 -5.45 2.28 4.31
N VAL A 114 -6.69 2.32 3.85
CA VAL A 114 -7.70 1.31 4.20
C VAL A 114 -7.30 -0.06 3.68
N LYS A 115 -6.88 -0.17 2.41
CA LYS A 115 -6.39 -1.42 1.81
C LYS A 115 -5.16 -1.96 2.57
N ILE A 116 -4.24 -1.08 2.96
CA ILE A 116 -3.05 -1.41 3.75
C ILE A 116 -3.43 -1.97 5.12
N GLU A 117 -4.39 -1.36 5.80
CA GLU A 117 -4.81 -1.81 7.14
C GLU A 117 -5.38 -3.23 7.10
N ILE A 118 -6.30 -3.51 6.18
CA ILE A 118 -6.98 -4.81 6.08
C ILE A 118 -6.18 -5.88 5.33
N GLY A 119 -5.30 -5.46 4.43
CA GLY A 119 -4.55 -6.33 3.53
C GLY A 119 -3.20 -6.78 4.06
N VAL A 120 -2.46 -7.44 3.20
CA VAL A 120 -1.07 -7.85 3.41
C VAL A 120 -0.18 -6.98 2.55
N VAL A 121 0.71 -6.20 3.17
CA VAL A 121 1.71 -5.40 2.47
C VAL A 121 2.97 -6.22 2.30
N ASN A 122 3.47 -6.28 1.07
CA ASN A 122 4.69 -6.98 0.71
C ASN A 122 5.64 -6.05 -0.04
N MET A 123 6.91 -6.08 0.35
CA MET A 123 8.01 -5.57 -0.46
C MET A 123 8.66 -6.77 -1.16
N MET A 124 8.71 -6.73 -2.48
CA MET A 124 9.39 -7.73 -3.30
C MET A 124 10.71 -7.13 -3.79
N TYR A 125 11.79 -7.91 -3.78
CA TYR A 125 13.10 -7.43 -4.19
C TYR A 125 14.00 -8.56 -4.70
N SER A 126 14.73 -8.25 -5.75
CA SER A 126 15.80 -9.05 -6.34
C SER A 126 17.08 -8.22 -6.28
N TYR A 127 18.20 -8.80 -5.86
CA TYR A 127 19.39 -8.04 -5.53
C TYR A 127 20.69 -8.82 -5.65
N ASP A 128 21.76 -8.08 -5.85
CA ASP A 128 23.17 -8.49 -5.79
C ASP A 128 24.02 -7.23 -5.50
N GLU A 129 24.52 -7.00 -4.23
CA GLU A 129 24.41 -7.75 -2.99
C GLU A 129 24.10 -6.83 -1.78
N ASN A 130 23.71 -7.47 -0.65
CA ASN A 130 23.58 -6.86 0.69
C ASN A 130 22.71 -5.58 0.76
N PRO A 131 21.45 -5.59 0.29
CA PRO A 131 20.59 -4.41 0.37
C PRO A 131 20.14 -4.12 1.80
N THR A 132 19.97 -2.83 2.08
CA THR A 132 19.27 -2.35 3.26
C THR A 132 18.16 -1.40 2.81
N PHE A 133 16.96 -1.55 3.37
CA PHE A 133 15.77 -0.79 2.97
C PHE A 133 15.28 0.09 4.11
N TRP A 134 14.82 1.30 3.75
CA TRP A 134 14.19 2.26 4.66
C TRP A 134 12.86 2.73 4.08
N LEU A 135 11.86 2.87 4.94
CA LEU A 135 10.58 3.47 4.61
C LEU A 135 10.39 4.71 5.50
N ASN A 136 10.20 5.86 4.88
CA ASN A 136 10.00 7.13 5.57
C ASN A 136 11.06 7.37 6.69
N GLY A 137 12.34 7.15 6.36
CA GLY A 137 13.45 7.31 7.28
C GLY A 137 13.71 6.14 8.24
N THR A 138 12.80 5.19 8.35
CA THR A 138 12.92 4.05 9.26
C THR A 138 13.42 2.81 8.53
N ARG A 139 14.51 2.20 9.03
CA ARG A 139 15.01 0.93 8.49
C ARG A 139 13.99 -0.19 8.69
N ILE A 140 13.59 -0.84 7.60
CA ILE A 140 12.56 -1.88 7.60
C ILE A 140 13.10 -3.29 7.36
N ALA A 141 14.11 -3.44 6.50
CA ALA A 141 14.66 -4.74 6.14
C ALA A 141 16.13 -4.64 5.76
N THR A 142 16.85 -5.74 5.91
CA THR A 142 18.20 -5.98 5.37
C THR A 142 18.25 -7.39 4.82
N ALA A 143 19.05 -7.60 3.78
CA ALA A 143 19.40 -8.93 3.30
C ALA A 143 20.91 -9.05 3.12
N THR A 144 21.40 -10.27 3.01
CA THR A 144 22.82 -10.57 2.83
C THR A 144 23.01 -11.48 1.64
N GLY A 145 24.18 -11.38 0.99
CA GLY A 145 24.47 -12.14 -0.24
C GLY A 145 23.68 -11.61 -1.42
N TRP A 146 23.23 -12.50 -2.28
CA TRP A 146 22.58 -12.19 -3.54
C TRP A 146 21.41 -13.13 -3.83
N ASN A 147 20.45 -12.70 -4.63
CA ASN A 147 19.31 -13.52 -5.10
C ASN A 147 18.79 -13.04 -6.46
N ASP A 148 19.68 -12.67 -7.36
CA ASP A 148 19.34 -12.04 -8.63
C ASP A 148 18.47 -12.89 -9.59
N ASP A 149 18.26 -14.18 -9.28
CA ASP A 149 17.42 -15.10 -10.04
C ASP A 149 15.96 -15.17 -9.55
N LYS A 150 15.64 -14.57 -8.39
CA LYS A 150 14.33 -14.67 -7.74
C LYS A 150 14.02 -13.43 -6.93
N TYR A 151 12.72 -13.11 -6.81
CA TYR A 151 12.28 -12.11 -5.85
C TYR A 151 12.15 -12.73 -4.45
N ALA A 152 12.86 -12.16 -3.50
CA ALA A 152 12.54 -12.31 -2.09
C ALA A 152 11.35 -11.44 -1.72
N THR A 153 10.62 -11.83 -0.69
CA THR A 153 9.46 -11.08 -0.19
C THR A 153 9.63 -10.76 1.28
N TYR A 154 9.55 -9.48 1.61
CA TYR A 154 9.43 -9.01 2.97
C TYR A 154 7.98 -8.63 3.25
N ARG A 155 7.29 -9.44 4.05
CA ARG A 155 5.93 -9.16 4.50
C ARG A 155 5.97 -8.18 5.67
N PHE A 156 5.25 -7.07 5.56
CA PHE A 156 5.20 -6.05 6.60
C PHE A 156 4.40 -6.57 7.81
N PRO A 157 4.99 -6.58 9.02
CA PRO A 157 4.20 -6.72 10.23
C PRO A 157 3.34 -5.46 10.45
N ASN A 158 2.25 -5.57 11.20
CA ASN A 158 1.33 -4.45 11.42
C ASN A 158 2.01 -3.18 11.97
N ALA A 159 3.06 -3.34 12.78
CA ALA A 159 3.84 -2.20 13.27
C ALA A 159 4.57 -1.44 12.15
N ARG A 160 4.96 -2.11 11.06
CA ARG A 160 5.62 -1.49 9.91
C ARG A 160 4.64 -0.86 8.91
N LYS A 161 3.41 -1.38 8.81
CA LYS A 161 2.34 -0.74 8.02
C LYS A 161 2.07 0.69 8.48
N LYS A 162 2.20 0.97 9.78
CA LYS A 162 2.02 2.31 10.37
C LYS A 162 3.05 3.35 9.91
N LEU A 163 4.10 2.93 9.23
CA LEU A 163 5.06 3.85 8.62
C LEU A 163 4.53 4.43 7.30
N LEU A 164 3.55 3.78 6.67
CA LEU A 164 2.89 4.27 5.47
C LEU A 164 1.86 5.33 5.86
N VAL A 165 1.89 6.48 5.20
CA VAL A 165 1.05 7.64 5.50
C VAL A 165 0.31 8.12 4.25
N GLU A 166 -0.79 8.84 4.44
CA GLU A 166 -1.45 9.55 3.35
C GLU A 166 -0.55 10.65 2.79
N GLY A 167 -0.56 10.82 1.48
CA GLY A 167 0.35 11.73 0.78
C GLY A 167 1.66 11.06 0.43
N ASP A 168 2.74 11.81 0.50
CA ASP A 168 4.04 11.40 0.02
C ASP A 168 4.72 10.42 0.97
N ASN A 169 5.25 9.35 0.37
CA ASN A 169 6.04 8.31 1.03
C ASN A 169 7.35 8.11 0.27
N LEU A 170 8.35 7.61 0.98
CA LEU A 170 9.68 7.41 0.46
C LEU A 170 10.21 6.03 0.82
N LEU A 171 10.45 5.19 -0.19
CA LEU A 171 11.14 3.91 -0.05
C LEU A 171 12.56 4.02 -0.58
N CYS A 172 13.54 3.83 0.30
CA CYS A 172 14.96 3.91 -0.03
C CYS A 172 15.64 2.56 0.06
N VAL A 173 16.67 2.38 -0.74
CA VAL A 173 17.59 1.24 -0.64
C VAL A 173 19.02 1.70 -0.74
N SER A 174 19.90 1.13 0.10
CA SER A 174 21.33 1.14 -0.12
C SER A 174 21.74 -0.27 -0.53
N LEU A 175 22.47 -0.40 -1.61
CA LEU A 175 23.04 -1.66 -2.06
C LEU A 175 24.56 -1.55 -1.91
N GLN A 176 25.13 -2.48 -1.15
CA GLN A 176 26.58 -2.60 -1.07
C GLN A 176 27.06 -3.47 -2.22
N GLN A 177 28.25 -3.19 -2.67
CA GLN A 177 28.90 -3.96 -3.71
C GLN A 177 30.27 -4.44 -3.23
N GLY A 178 30.47 -5.74 -3.29
CA GLY A 178 31.77 -6.35 -2.95
C GLY A 178 32.59 -6.65 -4.18
N SER A 179 32.19 -7.64 -4.96
CA SER A 179 32.86 -8.04 -6.20
C SER A 179 31.89 -8.83 -7.07
N GLY A 180 32.07 -8.79 -8.39
CA GLY A 180 31.25 -9.53 -9.33
C GLY A 180 30.08 -8.71 -9.88
N GLY A 181 28.90 -9.29 -9.96
CA GLY A 181 27.67 -8.64 -10.40
C GLY A 181 27.14 -7.59 -9.43
N GLY A 182 26.24 -6.76 -9.88
CA GLY A 182 25.48 -5.83 -9.05
C GLY A 182 24.10 -5.63 -9.65
N HIS A 183 23.05 -5.79 -8.84
CA HIS A 183 21.69 -5.73 -9.32
C HIS A 183 20.73 -5.33 -8.21
N ILE A 184 19.74 -4.49 -8.52
CA ILE A 184 18.64 -4.21 -7.63
C ILE A 184 17.36 -3.90 -8.42
N ASP A 185 16.33 -4.67 -8.11
CA ASP A 185 14.95 -4.39 -8.46
C ASP A 185 14.07 -4.59 -7.23
N TYR A 186 13.15 -3.68 -6.98
CA TYR A 186 12.28 -3.77 -5.81
C TYR A 186 10.98 -3.01 -6.00
N GLY A 187 9.92 -3.49 -5.35
CA GLY A 187 8.60 -2.89 -5.40
C GLY A 187 7.81 -3.12 -4.12
N LEU A 188 6.69 -2.42 -4.01
CA LEU A 188 5.79 -2.47 -2.85
C LEU A 188 4.37 -2.70 -3.31
N SER A 189 3.69 -3.68 -2.72
CA SER A 189 2.32 -4.04 -3.06
C SER A 189 1.47 -4.28 -1.83
N VAL A 190 0.15 -4.20 -2.01
CA VAL A 190 -0.85 -4.66 -1.05
C VAL A 190 -1.73 -5.73 -1.69
N THR A 191 -1.98 -6.81 -0.97
CA THR A 191 -2.95 -7.85 -1.34
C THR A 191 -4.07 -7.84 -0.33
N TYR A 192 -5.30 -7.64 -0.77
CA TYR A 192 -6.47 -7.51 0.09
C TYR A 192 -7.70 -8.17 -0.52
N ASP A 193 -8.67 -8.50 0.32
CA ASP A 193 -9.99 -8.94 -0.10
C ASP A 193 -10.86 -7.69 -0.37
N PRO A 194 -11.29 -7.42 -1.61
CA PRO A 194 -12.07 -6.23 -1.94
C PRO A 194 -13.44 -6.20 -1.26
N THR A 195 -13.93 -7.32 -0.79
CA THR A 195 -15.19 -7.36 -0.03
C THR A 195 -15.04 -6.84 1.40
N ASN A 196 -13.81 -6.86 1.94
CA ASN A 196 -13.48 -6.30 3.26
C ASN A 196 -13.20 -4.79 3.23
N THR A 197 -13.02 -4.19 2.05
CA THR A 197 -12.86 -2.73 1.92
C THR A 197 -14.16 -1.97 2.17
N ALA A 198 -15.27 -2.66 2.17
CA ALA A 198 -16.46 -2.08 2.74
C ALA A 198 -16.20 -1.83 4.24
N ILE A 199 -15.70 -0.61 4.57
CA ILE A 199 -16.39 0.10 5.63
C ILE A 199 -17.85 -0.01 5.16
N SER A 200 -18.59 -0.98 5.71
CA SER A 200 -20.05 -0.95 5.58
C SER A 200 -20.39 0.48 5.90
N PRO A 201 -20.91 1.28 4.94
CA PRO A 201 -21.41 2.59 5.31
C PRO A 201 -22.30 2.24 6.49
N LEU A 202 -21.96 2.75 7.68
CA LEU A 202 -22.78 2.56 8.87
C LEU A 202 -24.19 2.58 8.34
N PRO A 203 -24.98 1.48 8.46
CA PRO A 203 -26.26 1.39 7.80
C PRO A 203 -26.91 2.71 8.12
N ALA A 204 -27.20 3.51 7.08
CA ALA A 204 -27.67 4.87 7.27
C ALA A 204 -28.72 4.72 8.33
N SER A 205 -28.38 5.13 9.55
CA SER A 205 -29.20 4.89 10.73
C SER A 205 -30.55 5.40 10.28
N PRO A 206 -31.64 4.64 10.30
CA PRO A 206 -32.90 5.03 9.72
C PRO A 206 -33.11 6.45 10.21
N GLU A 207 -32.92 7.40 9.35
CA GLU A 207 -32.69 8.82 9.50
C GLU A 207 -32.67 9.22 10.98
N ASP A 208 -31.47 9.30 11.56
CA ASP A 208 -31.36 9.75 12.95
C ASP A 208 -31.88 11.19 12.99
N GLU A 209 -33.18 11.34 13.19
CA GLU A 209 -33.87 12.63 13.30
C GLU A 209 -33.38 13.41 14.53
N ARG A 210 -32.47 12.82 15.32
CA ARG A 210 -31.89 13.50 16.48
C ARG A 210 -31.14 14.74 16.05
N VAL A 211 -31.45 15.80 16.73
CA VAL A 211 -30.87 17.10 16.52
C VAL A 211 -29.94 17.40 17.68
N TYR A 212 -28.73 17.82 17.39
CA TYR A 212 -27.69 18.09 18.38
C TYR A 212 -27.36 19.59 18.39
N ASN A 213 -27.03 20.15 19.53
CA ASN A 213 -26.38 21.45 19.63
C ASN A 213 -24.87 21.34 19.37
N LEU A 214 -24.14 22.45 19.38
CA LEU A 214 -22.69 22.46 19.20
C LEU A 214 -21.90 21.73 20.29
N GLN A 215 -22.52 21.48 21.44
CA GLN A 215 -21.94 20.74 22.55
C GLN A 215 -22.21 19.22 22.44
N GLY A 216 -22.87 18.77 21.36
CA GLY A 216 -23.21 17.36 21.15
C GLY A 216 -24.40 16.86 21.97
N GLN A 217 -25.17 17.73 22.61
CA GLN A 217 -26.37 17.39 23.37
C GLN A 217 -27.57 17.29 22.42
N ILE A 218 -28.45 16.28 22.62
CA ILE A 218 -29.70 16.17 21.89
C ILE A 218 -30.62 17.32 22.32
N VAL A 219 -31.15 18.03 21.33
CA VAL A 219 -32.06 19.15 21.55
C VAL A 219 -33.32 18.98 20.70
N ASN A 220 -34.43 19.59 21.18
CA ASN A 220 -35.65 19.62 20.38
C ASN A 220 -35.52 20.77 19.34
N SER A 221 -35.59 20.38 18.06
CA SER A 221 -35.38 21.31 16.92
C SER A 221 -36.42 22.42 16.85
N GLU A 222 -37.60 22.25 17.45
CA GLU A 222 -38.69 23.26 17.41
C GLU A 222 -38.55 24.29 18.48
N SER A 223 -37.93 23.96 19.62
CA SER A 223 -37.81 24.83 20.77
C SER A 223 -36.40 25.39 21.01
N TYR A 224 -35.39 24.91 20.27
CA TYR A 224 -34.01 25.34 20.44
C TYR A 224 -33.64 26.49 19.51
N SER A 225 -33.15 27.59 20.09
CA SER A 225 -32.57 28.71 19.36
C SER A 225 -31.04 28.62 19.37
N GLY A 226 -30.42 28.63 18.19
CA GLY A 226 -28.97 28.48 18.01
C GLY A 226 -28.59 27.59 16.85
N ILE A 227 -27.33 27.21 16.81
CA ILE A 227 -26.84 26.30 15.77
C ILE A 227 -27.14 24.85 16.17
N ILE A 228 -27.85 24.16 15.30
CA ILE A 228 -28.13 22.73 15.43
C ILE A 228 -27.40 21.94 14.37
N ILE A 229 -27.10 20.69 14.68
CA ILE A 229 -26.51 19.70 13.76
C ILE A 229 -27.52 18.58 13.58
N THR A 230 -27.95 18.37 12.33
CA THR A 230 -28.82 17.26 11.95
C THR A 230 -28.38 16.73 10.60
N GLN A 231 -28.38 15.40 10.41
CA GLN A 231 -27.93 14.74 9.18
C GLN A 231 -26.57 15.28 8.66
N GLY A 232 -25.63 15.55 9.57
CA GLY A 232 -24.31 16.11 9.25
C GLY A 232 -24.30 17.58 8.79
N LYS A 233 -25.44 18.27 8.79
CA LYS A 233 -25.55 19.68 8.38
C LYS A 233 -25.71 20.59 9.58
N LYS A 234 -25.07 21.79 9.52
CA LYS A 234 -25.24 22.86 10.51
C LYS A 234 -26.36 23.81 10.04
N ILE A 235 -27.35 24.02 10.87
CA ILE A 235 -28.50 24.87 10.58
C ILE A 235 -28.64 25.91 11.73
N LEU A 236 -28.77 27.19 11.40
CA LEU A 236 -29.08 28.23 12.38
C LEU A 236 -30.61 28.32 12.56
N ARG A 237 -31.08 28.06 13.79
CA ARG A 237 -32.45 28.27 14.20
C ARG A 237 -32.53 29.60 14.96
N LYS A 238 -33.46 30.48 14.54
CA LYS A 238 -33.75 31.79 15.17
C LYS A 238 -34.86 31.66 16.20
#